data_7401594034bb8c618cef40605745e343
#
_entry.id   7401594034bb8c618cef40605745e343
#
_cell.length_a   1.000
_cell.length_b   1.000
_cell.length_c   1.000
_cell.angle_alpha   90.00
_cell.angle_beta   90.00
_cell.angle_gamma   90.00
#
_symmetry.space_group_name_H-M   'P 1'
#
loop_
_entity.id
_entity.type
_entity.pdbx_description
1 polymer ?
#
loop_
_entity_poly.entity_id
_entity_poly.type
_entity_poly.pdbx_seq_one_letter_code
_entity_poly.pdbx_strand_id
1 'polypeptide(L)'
;MVRVSDVFLTVDGSCLGNPGPGGWACIRRFGEQERVLQGGVARTTNNRMEMTAAIEGLRALTRACDVEVVTDSEYLRRGMTEFLERWRSNGWKSASGNPVLNQDLWQQLDALAGHDRVTWIHVGGHSGHADQECCDAMALESARQTKRDLAAWC
;
A
#
# COMPACT_ATOMS: atom_id res chain seq x y z
N MET A 1 1.42 28.62 -9.57
CA MET A 1 1.37 27.53 -10.56
C MET A 1 0.79 26.29 -9.91
N VAL A 2 -0.30 25.77 -10.46
CA VAL A 2 -0.92 24.55 -9.96
C VAL A 2 -0.06 23.37 -10.43
N ARG A 3 0.42 22.55 -9.48
CA ARG A 3 1.11 21.32 -9.81
C ARG A 3 0.11 20.21 -10.01
N VAL A 4 0.26 19.49 -11.11
CA VAL A 4 -0.50 18.28 -11.41
C VAL A 4 0.36 17.10 -10.97
N SER A 5 -0.24 16.07 -10.39
CA SER A 5 0.50 14.86 -10.01
C SER A 5 1.12 14.23 -11.25
N ASP A 6 2.41 13.90 -11.15
CA ASP A 6 3.16 13.27 -12.23
C ASP A 6 2.87 11.79 -12.33
N VAL A 7 2.65 11.15 -11.20
CA VAL A 7 2.51 9.70 -11.09
C VAL A 7 1.25 9.36 -10.29
N PHE A 8 0.53 8.36 -10.78
CA PHE A 8 -0.63 7.82 -10.09
C PHE A 8 -0.34 6.38 -9.72
N LEU A 9 -0.45 6.06 -8.42
CA LEU A 9 -0.30 4.70 -7.91
C LEU A 9 -1.65 4.25 -7.37
N THR A 10 -2.18 3.16 -7.91
CA THR A 10 -3.34 2.48 -7.34
C THR A 10 -2.84 1.23 -6.65
N VAL A 11 -3.16 1.06 -5.37
CA VAL A 11 -2.61 0.00 -4.53
C VAL A 11 -3.71 -0.80 -3.88
N ASP A 12 -3.46 -2.09 -3.68
CA ASP A 12 -4.38 -2.97 -2.97
C ASP A 12 -3.63 -4.16 -2.37
N GLY A 13 -4.25 -4.77 -1.37
CA GLY A 13 -3.72 -5.95 -0.70
C GLY A 13 -4.82 -6.93 -0.38
N SER A 14 -4.45 -8.19 -0.29
CA SER A 14 -5.36 -9.28 0.03
C SER A 14 -4.66 -10.28 0.92
N CYS A 15 -5.40 -10.91 1.82
CA CYS A 15 -4.87 -11.92 2.71
C CYS A 15 -5.87 -13.06 2.87
N LEU A 16 -5.40 -14.28 2.69
CA LEU A 16 -6.24 -15.47 2.87
C LEU A 16 -6.11 -15.93 4.31
N GLY A 17 -7.19 -15.74 5.09
CA GLY A 17 -7.24 -16.18 6.49
C GLY A 17 -6.71 -15.20 7.52
N ASN A 18 -6.31 -14.04 7.19
CA ASN A 18 -5.92 -12.85 7.98
C ASN A 18 -5.64 -13.09 9.50
N PRO A 19 -4.50 -13.68 9.94
CA PRO A 19 -3.27 -13.82 9.15
C PRO A 19 -3.26 -15.06 8.27
N GLY A 20 -2.42 -15.00 7.24
CA GLY A 20 -2.25 -16.10 6.31
C GLY A 20 -1.46 -15.66 5.09
N PRO A 21 -1.46 -16.48 4.02
CA PRO A 21 -0.82 -16.09 2.78
C PRO A 21 -1.46 -14.83 2.22
N GLY A 22 -0.65 -13.87 1.84
CA GLY A 22 -1.14 -12.60 1.31
C GLY A 22 -0.52 -12.23 -0.03
N GLY A 23 -1.17 -11.29 -0.70
CA GLY A 23 -0.70 -10.72 -1.95
C GLY A 23 -0.96 -9.22 -1.98
N TRP A 24 -0.20 -8.55 -2.81
CA TRP A 24 -0.32 -7.11 -3.00
C TRP A 24 -0.16 -6.76 -4.48
N ALA A 25 -0.72 -5.65 -4.89
CA ALA A 25 -0.60 -5.17 -6.26
C ALA A 25 -0.57 -3.65 -6.30
N CYS A 26 0.14 -3.11 -7.27
CA CYS A 26 0.21 -1.68 -7.54
C CYS A 26 0.19 -1.46 -9.05
N ILE A 27 -0.69 -0.57 -9.51
CA ILE A 27 -0.68 -0.09 -10.89
C ILE A 27 -0.11 1.32 -10.88
N ARG A 28 0.99 1.53 -11.59
CA ARG A 28 1.62 2.84 -11.75
C ARG A 28 1.28 3.41 -13.11
N ARG A 29 0.75 4.63 -13.13
CA ARG A 29 0.53 5.36 -14.36
C ARG A 29 1.35 6.65 -14.37
N PHE A 30 2.05 6.86 -15.46
CA PHE A 30 2.79 8.07 -15.74
C PHE A 30 2.54 8.44 -17.22
N GLY A 31 1.73 9.47 -17.43
CA GLY A 31 1.25 9.77 -18.78
C GLY A 31 0.49 8.59 -19.35
N GLU A 32 0.92 8.10 -20.51
CA GLU A 32 0.32 6.92 -21.14
C GLU A 32 1.01 5.61 -20.75
N GLN A 33 2.09 5.70 -19.96
CA GLN A 33 2.82 4.53 -19.54
C GLN A 33 2.14 3.89 -18.33
N GLU A 34 2.05 2.57 -18.33
CA GLU A 34 1.51 1.77 -17.25
C GLU A 34 2.52 0.72 -16.84
N ARG A 35 2.68 0.54 -15.54
CA ARG A 35 3.49 -0.55 -15.00
C ARG A 35 2.74 -1.21 -13.86
N VAL A 36 2.75 -2.54 -13.83
CA VAL A 36 2.15 -3.33 -12.79
C VAL A 36 3.25 -3.94 -11.92
N LEU A 37 3.09 -3.81 -10.61
CA LEU A 37 3.92 -4.47 -9.60
C LEU A 37 3.00 -5.34 -8.76
N GLN A 38 3.45 -6.56 -8.44
CA GLN A 38 2.68 -7.46 -7.59
C GLN A 38 3.61 -8.46 -6.91
N GLY A 39 3.16 -8.99 -5.79
CA GLY A 39 3.94 -9.95 -5.03
C GLY A 39 3.12 -10.63 -3.96
N GLY A 40 3.76 -11.55 -3.24
CA GLY A 40 3.12 -12.31 -2.18
C GLY A 40 4.00 -12.46 -0.96
N VAL A 41 3.38 -12.72 0.18
CA VAL A 41 4.04 -12.95 1.46
C VAL A 41 3.42 -14.18 2.11
N ALA A 42 4.25 -15.08 2.63
CA ALA A 42 3.82 -16.39 3.15
C ALA A 42 2.84 -16.27 4.33
N ARG A 43 3.08 -15.33 5.23
CA ARG A 43 2.22 -15.09 6.38
C ARG A 43 2.18 -13.59 6.69
N THR A 44 0.99 -13.02 6.60
CA THR A 44 0.81 -11.58 6.76
C THR A 44 -0.64 -11.26 7.13
N THR A 45 -1.01 -10.00 7.10
CA THR A 45 -2.38 -9.53 7.31
C THR A 45 -2.83 -8.67 6.14
N ASN A 46 -4.13 -8.45 6.04
CA ASN A 46 -4.69 -7.59 5.02
C ASN A 46 -4.10 -6.17 5.07
N ASN A 47 -4.05 -5.57 6.26
CA ASN A 47 -3.49 -4.23 6.42
C ASN A 47 -2.02 -4.15 6.00
N ARG A 48 -1.21 -5.16 6.35
CA ARG A 48 0.19 -5.18 5.94
C ARG A 48 0.35 -5.27 4.42
N MET A 49 -0.53 -6.01 3.75
CA MET A 49 -0.49 -6.11 2.28
C MET A 49 -0.88 -4.80 1.60
N GLU A 50 -1.89 -4.09 2.12
CA GLU A 50 -2.23 -2.75 1.64
C GLU A 50 -1.04 -1.80 1.77
N MET A 51 -0.38 -1.82 2.91
CA MET A 51 0.80 -0.99 3.17
C MET A 51 1.98 -1.38 2.27
N THR A 52 2.20 -2.68 2.08
CA THR A 52 3.28 -3.19 1.23
C THR A 52 3.11 -2.77 -0.22
N ALA A 53 1.89 -2.78 -0.73
CA ALA A 53 1.60 -2.30 -2.08
C ALA A 53 2.03 -0.83 -2.26
N ALA A 54 1.70 0.01 -1.30
CA ALA A 54 2.10 1.42 -1.31
C ALA A 54 3.62 1.58 -1.21
N ILE A 55 4.27 0.81 -0.33
CA ILE A 55 5.73 0.83 -0.15
C ILE A 55 6.43 0.45 -1.45
N GLU A 56 6.04 -0.66 -2.05
CA GLU A 56 6.68 -1.13 -3.27
C GLU A 56 6.43 -0.17 -4.45
N GLY A 57 5.24 0.41 -4.52
CA GLY A 57 4.92 1.42 -5.52
C GLY A 57 5.79 2.66 -5.40
N LEU A 58 5.93 3.20 -4.21
CA LEU A 58 6.77 4.38 -3.95
C LEU A 58 8.25 4.06 -4.12
N ARG A 59 8.70 2.90 -3.65
CA ARG A 59 10.09 2.47 -3.79
C ARG A 59 10.53 2.33 -5.24
N ALA A 60 9.62 1.97 -6.12
CA ALA A 60 9.91 1.80 -7.55
C ALA A 60 10.13 3.11 -8.30
N LEU A 61 9.82 4.25 -7.68
CA LEU A 61 10.05 5.56 -8.31
C LEU A 61 11.54 5.91 -8.25
N THR A 62 12.10 6.29 -9.39
CA THR A 62 13.54 6.52 -9.53
C THR A 62 13.95 7.98 -9.32
N ARG A 63 12.97 8.86 -9.18
CA ARG A 63 13.20 10.30 -8.93
C ARG A 63 12.06 10.84 -8.09
N ALA A 64 12.28 12.01 -7.47
CA ALA A 64 11.23 12.69 -6.71
C ALA A 64 10.09 13.11 -7.64
N CYS A 65 8.86 12.79 -7.26
CA CYS A 65 7.67 13.02 -8.06
C CYS A 65 6.55 13.62 -7.20
N ASP A 66 5.60 14.27 -7.85
CA ASP A 66 4.30 14.51 -7.27
C ASP A 66 3.48 13.25 -7.53
N VAL A 67 3.06 12.57 -6.47
CA VAL A 67 2.42 11.25 -6.54
C VAL A 67 1.04 11.31 -5.92
N GLU A 68 0.07 10.72 -6.61
CA GLU A 68 -1.25 10.47 -6.05
C GLU A 68 -1.39 8.97 -5.80
N VAL A 69 -1.57 8.58 -4.54
CA VAL A 69 -1.77 7.17 -4.16
C VAL A 69 -3.26 6.95 -3.92
N VAL A 70 -3.84 6.06 -4.70
CA VAL A 70 -5.25 5.69 -4.62
C VAL A 70 -5.35 4.35 -3.91
N THR A 71 -6.15 4.29 -2.85
CA THR A 71 -6.33 3.10 -2.03
C THR A 71 -7.78 2.98 -1.56
N ASP A 72 -8.26 1.75 -1.36
CA ASP A 72 -9.54 1.50 -0.68
C ASP A 72 -9.35 1.26 0.82
N SER A 73 -8.12 1.32 1.31
CA SER A 73 -7.80 1.14 2.72
C SER A 73 -7.90 2.45 3.49
N GLU A 74 -8.94 2.59 4.29
CA GLU A 74 -9.08 3.71 5.21
C GLU A 74 -7.98 3.71 6.27
N TYR A 75 -7.54 2.52 6.69
CA TYR A 75 -6.44 2.34 7.63
C TYR A 75 -5.14 3.00 7.11
N LEU A 76 -4.78 2.71 5.86
CA LEU A 76 -3.59 3.28 5.23
C LEU A 76 -3.71 4.79 5.08
N ARG A 77 -4.82 5.27 4.55
CA ARG A 77 -5.04 6.71 4.35
C ARG A 77 -4.97 7.48 5.67
N ARG A 78 -5.69 7.00 6.68
CA ARG A 78 -5.72 7.69 7.98
C ARG A 78 -4.35 7.68 8.66
N GLY A 79 -3.64 6.57 8.60
CA GLY A 79 -2.28 6.50 9.14
C GLY A 79 -1.38 7.58 8.55
N MET A 80 -1.38 7.70 7.24
CA MET A 80 -0.51 8.65 6.54
C MET A 80 -0.96 10.09 6.66
N THR A 81 -2.25 10.37 6.77
CA THR A 81 -2.78 11.75 6.77
C THR A 81 -3.14 12.28 8.16
N GLU A 82 -3.45 11.40 9.12
CA GLU A 82 -3.94 11.83 10.43
C GLU A 82 -3.00 11.48 11.58
N PHE A 83 -2.31 10.33 11.54
CA PHE A 83 -1.60 9.81 12.71
C PHE A 83 -0.07 9.86 12.63
N LEU A 84 0.48 9.85 11.43
CA LEU A 84 1.93 9.72 11.22
C LEU A 84 2.74 10.80 11.94
N GLU A 85 2.29 12.04 11.86
CA GLU A 85 2.99 13.16 12.49
C GLU A 85 3.03 13.02 14.01
N ARG A 86 1.93 12.59 14.61
CA ARG A 86 1.85 12.32 16.06
C ARG A 86 2.82 11.20 16.45
N TRP A 87 2.83 10.12 15.67
CA TRP A 87 3.71 8.98 15.97
C TRP A 87 5.17 9.38 15.91
N ARG A 88 5.57 10.16 14.93
CA ARG A 88 6.94 10.69 14.86
C ARG A 88 7.33 11.49 16.09
N SER A 89 6.41 12.30 16.61
CA SER A 89 6.69 13.18 17.74
C SER A 89 6.62 12.48 19.11
N ASN A 90 5.90 11.34 19.22
CA ASN A 90 5.70 10.66 20.49
C ASN A 90 6.49 9.36 20.64
N GLY A 91 7.44 9.08 19.74
CA GLY A 91 8.25 7.88 19.81
C GLY A 91 7.54 6.62 19.33
N TRP A 92 6.59 6.77 18.43
CA TRP A 92 5.86 5.65 17.78
C TRP A 92 5.03 4.85 18.79
N LYS A 93 4.28 5.56 19.60
CA LYS A 93 3.38 4.96 20.59
C LYS A 93 1.93 5.23 20.24
N SER A 94 1.10 4.21 20.44
CA SER A 94 -0.35 4.33 20.32
C SER A 94 -0.94 5.12 21.50
N ALA A 95 -2.23 5.42 21.44
CA ALA A 95 -2.93 6.12 22.52
C ALA A 95 -2.85 5.38 23.85
N SER A 96 -2.73 4.06 23.83
CA SER A 96 -2.59 3.23 25.02
C SER A 96 -1.16 3.16 25.58
N GLY A 97 -0.19 3.80 24.92
CA GLY A 97 1.22 3.77 25.31
C GLY A 97 2.00 2.58 24.80
N ASN A 98 1.38 1.69 24.05
CA ASN A 98 2.03 0.55 23.41
C ASN A 98 2.67 0.96 22.09
N PRO A 99 3.65 0.19 21.56
CA PRO A 99 4.18 0.45 20.22
C PRO A 99 3.06 0.47 19.17
N VAL A 100 3.18 1.34 18.18
CA VAL A 100 2.22 1.42 17.10
C VAL A 100 2.21 0.11 16.31
N LEU A 101 1.02 -0.45 16.06
CA LEU A 101 0.87 -1.66 15.26
C LEU A 101 1.38 -1.41 13.84
N ASN A 102 2.12 -2.38 13.30
CA ASN A 102 2.75 -2.27 11.97
C ASN A 102 3.77 -1.13 11.87
N GLN A 103 4.40 -0.78 12.98
CA GLN A 103 5.36 0.31 13.06
C GLN A 103 6.45 0.22 11.99
N ASP A 104 6.95 -0.98 11.72
CA ASP A 104 7.99 -1.22 10.72
C ASP A 104 7.57 -0.71 9.33
N LEU A 105 6.34 -0.97 8.93
CA LEU A 105 5.82 -0.54 7.64
C LEU A 105 5.49 0.96 7.63
N TRP A 106 4.95 1.50 8.74
CA TRP A 106 4.69 2.93 8.86
C TRP A 106 5.97 3.74 8.74
N GLN A 107 7.06 3.26 9.33
CA GLN A 107 8.36 3.93 9.25
C GLN A 107 8.92 3.89 7.83
N GLN A 108 8.74 2.80 7.11
CA GLN A 108 9.14 2.70 5.70
C GLN A 108 8.33 3.68 4.83
N LEU A 109 7.03 3.75 5.05
CA LEU A 109 6.16 4.69 4.34
C LEU A 109 6.54 6.15 4.62
N ASP A 110 6.83 6.46 5.87
CA ASP A 110 7.28 7.80 6.25
C ASP A 110 8.55 8.21 5.50
N ALA A 111 9.55 7.33 5.47
CA ALA A 111 10.80 7.58 4.78
C ALA A 111 10.60 7.77 3.27
N LEU A 112 9.80 6.92 2.65
CA LEU A 112 9.54 6.98 1.21
C LEU A 112 8.71 8.21 0.83
N ALA A 113 7.67 8.51 1.59
CA ALA A 113 6.82 9.67 1.32
C ALA A 113 7.54 11.00 1.55
N GLY A 114 8.61 11.00 2.33
CA GLY A 114 9.42 12.19 2.57
C GLY A 114 10.21 12.64 1.34
N HIS A 115 10.48 11.77 0.39
CA HIS A 115 11.19 12.11 -0.85
C HIS A 115 10.28 12.64 -1.93
N ASP A 116 8.98 12.37 -1.85
CA ASP A 116 7.99 12.72 -2.84
C ASP A 116 6.93 13.61 -2.23
N ARG A 117 6.20 14.31 -3.08
CA ARG A 117 4.98 15.00 -2.66
C ARG A 117 3.83 14.04 -2.90
N VAL A 118 3.33 13.45 -1.82
CA VAL A 118 2.32 12.37 -1.89
C VAL A 118 0.96 12.87 -1.43
N THR A 119 -0.05 12.66 -2.26
CA THR A 119 -1.45 12.87 -1.93
C THR A 119 -2.12 11.51 -1.81
N TRP A 120 -2.83 11.29 -0.70
CA TRP A 120 -3.49 10.02 -0.42
C TRP A 120 -4.98 10.15 -0.70
N ILE A 121 -5.48 9.34 -1.63
CA ILE A 121 -6.88 9.35 -2.07
C ILE A 121 -7.54 8.05 -1.66
N HIS A 122 -8.60 8.14 -0.88
CA HIS A 122 -9.42 6.99 -0.50
C HIS A 122 -10.57 6.83 -1.49
N VAL A 123 -10.73 5.62 -2.04
CA VAL A 123 -11.87 5.24 -2.86
C VAL A 123 -12.61 4.11 -2.17
N GLY A 124 -13.94 4.12 -2.22
CA GLY A 124 -14.73 3.04 -1.64
C GLY A 124 -14.50 1.72 -2.39
N GLY A 125 -14.46 0.61 -1.67
CA GLY A 125 -14.46 -0.71 -2.30
C GLY A 125 -15.69 -0.86 -3.20
N HIS A 126 -15.51 -1.46 -4.37
CA HIS A 126 -16.56 -1.65 -5.37
C HIS A 126 -17.16 -0.34 -5.90
N SER A 127 -16.35 0.73 -5.91
CA SER A 127 -16.79 2.06 -6.36
C SER A 127 -16.86 2.22 -7.88
N GLY A 128 -16.53 1.16 -8.65
CA GLY A 128 -16.43 1.24 -10.11
C GLY A 128 -15.11 1.83 -10.62
N HIS A 129 -14.13 2.05 -9.75
CA HIS A 129 -12.80 2.52 -10.15
C HIS A 129 -12.03 1.37 -10.79
N ALA A 130 -11.81 1.45 -12.10
CA ALA A 130 -11.26 0.34 -12.88
C ALA A 130 -9.90 -0.15 -12.39
N ASP A 131 -8.97 0.76 -12.07
CA ASP A 131 -7.65 0.39 -11.58
C ASP A 131 -7.73 -0.24 -10.19
N GLN A 132 -8.62 0.24 -9.33
CA GLN A 132 -8.81 -0.33 -8.01
C GLN A 132 -9.34 -1.77 -8.10
N GLU A 133 -10.31 -2.01 -8.97
CA GLU A 133 -10.84 -3.36 -9.19
C GLU A 133 -9.79 -4.29 -9.77
N CYS A 134 -8.96 -3.79 -10.68
CA CYS A 134 -7.86 -4.55 -11.26
C CYS A 134 -6.81 -4.90 -10.22
N CYS A 135 -6.43 -3.95 -9.36
CA CYS A 135 -5.50 -4.19 -8.25
C CYS A 135 -6.05 -5.22 -7.27
N ASP A 136 -7.34 -5.12 -6.94
CA ASP A 136 -8.00 -6.08 -6.04
C ASP A 136 -7.88 -7.51 -6.59
N ALA A 137 -8.20 -7.69 -7.86
CA ALA A 137 -8.10 -9.00 -8.52
C ALA A 137 -6.67 -9.53 -8.55
N MET A 138 -5.69 -8.66 -8.85
CA MET A 138 -4.28 -9.05 -8.88
C MET A 138 -3.73 -9.38 -7.50
N ALA A 139 -4.09 -8.61 -6.48
CA ALA A 139 -3.68 -8.87 -5.11
C ALA A 139 -4.23 -10.21 -4.62
N LEU A 140 -5.49 -10.49 -4.90
CA LEU A 140 -6.13 -11.76 -4.54
C LEU A 140 -5.46 -12.93 -5.25
N GLU A 141 -5.17 -12.80 -6.55
CA GLU A 141 -4.48 -13.85 -7.31
C GLU A 141 -3.08 -14.08 -6.76
N SER A 142 -2.35 -13.03 -6.40
CA SER A 142 -1.03 -13.14 -5.78
C SER A 142 -1.10 -13.86 -4.43
N ALA A 143 -2.12 -13.61 -3.63
CA ALA A 143 -2.35 -14.31 -2.38
C ALA A 143 -2.62 -15.80 -2.61
N ARG A 144 -3.45 -16.12 -3.60
CA ARG A 144 -3.75 -17.51 -3.98
C ARG A 144 -2.53 -18.24 -4.50
N GLN A 145 -1.71 -17.57 -5.31
CA GLN A 145 -0.46 -18.16 -5.82
C GLN A 145 0.51 -18.45 -4.67
N THR A 146 0.63 -17.53 -3.71
CA THR A 146 1.45 -17.73 -2.53
C THR A 146 1.00 -18.97 -1.74
N LYS A 147 -0.32 -19.13 -1.56
CA LYS A 147 -0.88 -20.29 -0.89
C LYS A 147 -0.54 -21.59 -1.64
N ARG A 148 -0.65 -21.61 -2.97
CA ARG A 148 -0.30 -22.78 -3.79
C ARG A 148 1.20 -23.09 -3.66
N ASP A 149 2.07 -22.09 -3.70
CA ASP A 149 3.50 -22.27 -3.58
C ASP A 149 3.87 -22.87 -2.23
N LEU A 150 3.25 -22.41 -1.15
CA LEU A 150 3.45 -22.96 0.20
C LEU A 150 3.02 -24.43 0.28
N ALA A 151 1.88 -24.77 -0.33
CA ALA A 151 1.40 -26.15 -0.35
C ALA A 151 2.35 -27.08 -1.13
N ALA A 152 3.01 -26.57 -2.16
CA ALA A 152 3.97 -27.35 -2.95
C ALA A 152 5.26 -27.67 -2.18
N TRP A 153 5.57 -26.94 -1.12
CA TRP A 153 6.75 -27.19 -0.27
C TRP A 153 6.49 -28.17 0.90
N CYS A 154 5.24 -28.53 1.11
CA CYS A 154 4.82 -29.44 2.22
C CYS A 154 4.78 -30.93 1.79
#